data_ad89349edd2ffa58abc076d9d82022fc
#
_entry.id   ad89349edd2ffa58abc076d9d82022fc
#
_cell.length_a   1.000
_cell.length_b   1.000
_cell.length_c   1.000
_cell.angle_alpha   90.00
_cell.angle_beta   90.00
_cell.angle_gamma   90.00
#
_symmetry.space_group_name_H-M   'P 1'
#
loop_
_entity.id
_entity.type
_entity.pdbx_description
1 polymer ?
#
loop_
_entity_poly.entity_id
_entity_poly.type
_entity_poly.pdbx_seq_one_letter_code
_entity_poly.pdbx_strand_id
1 'polypeptide(L)'
;MTVSEVQERNPLLCGSSGRIGEVLIGETRQVIEPATLVIFGITGDLSRKKLIPAIYDLARSGQLPPDFDLVGFARDGANAETRLREAVIAHARTPFDPALWETLTERITLVQGSFDDVDAYARLAAQLSALDNRRGKPGNYVFYLSVPPSAFATVCDGLAVVGLNRSALGWRRVVVEKPFGHDLASSQALGFALERVFPPTSIYRIDHYLGKETVQNILALRFANGMFEPLWNNRHIDHVQITMAESVGVTGRAGYYDGVGAARDVIQNHLLQLLALIAMEEPVAFDADSIATEKIKVLSATELHGPLSETSARGQYTAGVQNGLPVPGLAEEAGFPTDSVTETFAALTVGIATRRWAGVPFFIRTGKRLARRTTEIAVTFTPPVHGSAATRAAAVSNVLVFRVQPDDGIELHIGAKRPGEGMHIQPVSLGMDFRSVFDPAPEAYERLIHDVLRGDATLFPRREEVEWSWRVIDPLLEHWVGGGRPEAYSAGSAGPVSADGMLARTGRAWRAL
;
A
#
# COMPACT_ATOMS: atom_id res chain seq x y z
N MET A 1 -5.08 28.81 36.04
CA MET A 1 -5.76 27.52 36.18
C MET A 1 -4.97 26.51 35.41
N THR A 2 -4.41 25.54 36.08
CA THR A 2 -3.65 24.45 35.44
C THR A 2 -4.60 23.36 34.94
N VAL A 3 -4.15 22.54 34.00
CA VAL A 3 -4.94 21.43 33.41
C VAL A 3 -5.53 20.49 34.46
N SER A 4 -4.93 20.42 35.65
CA SER A 4 -5.39 19.66 36.81
C SER A 4 -6.69 20.21 37.44
N GLU A 5 -6.95 21.51 37.39
CA GLU A 5 -8.14 22.11 38.01
C GLU A 5 -9.41 21.99 37.15
N VAL A 6 -9.28 21.67 35.87
CA VAL A 6 -10.42 21.48 34.95
C VAL A 6 -10.97 20.04 35.04
N GLN A 7 -10.15 19.07 35.44
CA GLN A 7 -10.56 17.67 35.57
C GLN A 7 -11.48 17.41 36.78
N GLU A 8 -11.40 18.19 37.85
CA GLU A 8 -12.22 17.96 39.02
C GLU A 8 -13.68 18.47 38.94
N ARG A 9 -14.06 19.20 37.88
CA ARG A 9 -15.39 19.79 37.74
C ARG A 9 -16.33 19.17 36.73
N ASN A 10 -15.92 18.12 36.02
CA ASN A 10 -16.80 17.44 35.08
C ASN A 10 -16.82 15.92 35.32
N PRO A 11 -17.79 15.39 36.08
CA PRO A 11 -17.88 13.96 36.41
C PRO A 11 -18.10 13.05 35.19
N LEU A 12 -18.41 13.61 34.03
CA LEU A 12 -18.50 12.85 32.76
C LEU A 12 -17.13 12.61 32.11
N LEU A 13 -16.07 13.29 32.59
CA LEU A 13 -14.69 13.06 32.10
C LEU A 13 -13.86 12.24 33.10
N CYS A 14 -14.40 11.95 34.28
CA CYS A 14 -13.77 11.14 35.32
C CYS A 14 -14.48 9.78 35.46
N GLY A 15 -14.73 9.13 34.34
CA GLY A 15 -15.00 7.71 34.30
C GLY A 15 -13.65 7.01 34.40
N SER A 16 -13.45 6.30 35.55
CA SER A 16 -12.41 5.29 35.78
C SER A 16 -11.66 4.91 34.50
N SER A 17 -10.36 4.70 34.57
CA SER A 17 -9.50 4.02 33.59
C SER A 17 -9.98 2.57 33.31
N GLY A 18 -11.25 2.42 33.01
CA GLY A 18 -11.81 1.30 32.30
C GLY A 18 -11.36 1.46 30.86
N ARG A 19 -10.47 0.59 30.40
CA ARG A 19 -10.21 0.38 29.00
C ARG A 19 -11.57 0.39 28.31
N ILE A 20 -11.80 1.34 27.40
CA ILE A 20 -12.91 1.27 26.44
C ILE A 20 -12.70 -0.10 25.80
N GLY A 21 -13.66 -1.02 25.97
CA GLY A 21 -13.46 -2.43 25.62
C GLY A 21 -13.03 -2.51 24.17
N GLU A 22 -11.94 -3.21 23.90
CA GLU A 22 -11.54 -3.57 22.56
C GLU A 22 -12.69 -4.36 21.92
N VAL A 23 -13.35 -3.75 20.96
CA VAL A 23 -14.35 -4.44 20.13
C VAL A 23 -13.58 -5.00 18.93
N LEU A 24 -13.29 -6.31 18.98
CA LEU A 24 -12.71 -7.02 17.83
C LEU A 24 -13.85 -7.26 16.82
N ILE A 25 -13.79 -6.54 15.71
CA ILE A 25 -14.68 -6.78 14.58
C ILE A 25 -14.01 -7.86 13.71
N GLY A 26 -14.53 -9.09 13.75
CA GLY A 26 -14.16 -10.14 12.78
C GLY A 26 -13.02 -11.08 13.17
N GLU A 27 -12.37 -10.97 14.32
CA GLU A 27 -11.29 -11.90 14.70
C GLU A 27 -11.75 -13.01 15.66
N THR A 28 -11.88 -14.23 15.15
CA THR A 28 -11.59 -15.43 15.95
C THR A 28 -10.06 -15.52 16.07
N ARG A 29 -9.50 -15.57 17.29
CA ARG A 29 -8.08 -15.91 17.51
C ARG A 29 -7.83 -17.30 16.91
N GLN A 30 -7.46 -17.34 15.63
CA GLN A 30 -6.99 -18.58 15.03
C GLN A 30 -5.60 -18.88 15.58
N VAL A 31 -5.43 -20.04 16.16
CA VAL A 31 -4.10 -20.56 16.50
C VAL A 31 -3.34 -20.73 15.19
N ILE A 32 -2.21 -20.02 15.05
CA ILE A 32 -1.39 -20.16 13.84
C ILE A 32 -0.76 -21.55 13.86
N GLU A 33 -1.03 -22.31 12.79
CA GLU A 33 -0.47 -23.65 12.65
C GLU A 33 1.03 -23.60 12.33
N PRO A 34 1.82 -24.61 12.75
CA PRO A 34 3.21 -24.75 12.32
C PRO A 34 3.36 -24.64 10.81
N ALA A 35 4.32 -23.84 10.37
CA ALA A 35 4.52 -23.56 8.95
C ALA A 35 6.00 -23.37 8.60
N THR A 36 6.34 -23.64 7.35
CA THR A 36 7.63 -23.27 6.75
C THR A 36 7.44 -22.16 5.74
N LEU A 37 8.20 -21.09 5.90
CA LEU A 37 8.31 -20.02 4.90
C LEU A 37 9.50 -20.29 3.99
N VAL A 38 9.25 -20.44 2.70
CA VAL A 38 10.29 -20.61 1.67
C VAL A 38 10.42 -19.29 0.92
N ILE A 39 11.59 -18.62 0.98
CA ILE A 39 11.85 -17.36 0.27
C ILE A 39 12.73 -17.62 -0.94
N PHE A 40 12.15 -17.51 -2.13
CA PHE A 40 12.91 -17.47 -3.37
C PHE A 40 13.56 -16.10 -3.52
N GLY A 41 14.89 -16.07 -3.68
CA GLY A 41 15.66 -14.83 -3.71
C GLY A 41 15.95 -14.24 -2.32
N ILE A 42 16.20 -15.08 -1.32
CA ILE A 42 16.45 -14.66 0.08
C ILE A 42 17.63 -13.69 0.22
N THR A 43 18.61 -13.73 -0.69
CA THR A 43 19.77 -12.82 -0.69
C THR A 43 19.51 -11.52 -1.45
N GLY A 44 18.31 -11.34 -2.02
CA GLY A 44 17.89 -10.15 -2.77
C GLY A 44 17.65 -8.92 -1.88
N ASP A 45 17.50 -7.77 -2.51
CA ASP A 45 17.32 -6.48 -1.82
C ASP A 45 16.04 -6.42 -0.99
N LEU A 46 14.91 -6.91 -1.51
CA LEU A 46 13.65 -6.92 -0.77
C LEU A 46 13.77 -7.81 0.46
N SER A 47 14.33 -9.01 0.31
CA SER A 47 14.51 -9.94 1.43
C SER A 47 15.37 -9.31 2.53
N ARG A 48 16.50 -8.69 2.16
CA ARG A 48 17.42 -8.06 3.13
C ARG A 48 16.81 -6.81 3.80
N LYS A 49 16.12 -5.96 3.03
CA LYS A 49 15.64 -4.67 3.53
C LYS A 49 14.28 -4.77 4.23
N LYS A 50 13.49 -5.81 3.94
CA LYS A 50 12.09 -5.92 4.38
C LYS A 50 11.74 -7.28 5.00
N LEU A 51 11.91 -8.40 4.27
CA LEU A 51 11.35 -9.67 4.71
C LEU A 51 12.09 -10.24 5.94
N ILE A 52 13.40 -10.27 5.93
CA ILE A 52 14.19 -10.83 7.04
C ILE A 52 14.06 -9.96 8.30
N PRO A 53 14.14 -8.59 8.22
CA PRO A 53 13.82 -7.74 9.36
C PRO A 53 12.42 -7.96 9.91
N ALA A 54 11.39 -8.08 9.05
CA ALA A 54 10.01 -8.32 9.47
C ALA A 54 9.85 -9.70 10.17
N ILE A 55 10.50 -10.75 9.66
CA ILE A 55 10.50 -12.08 10.31
C ILE A 55 11.15 -12.02 11.69
N TYR A 56 12.26 -11.26 11.81
CA TYR A 56 12.92 -11.05 13.10
C TYR A 56 12.01 -10.30 14.08
N ASP A 57 11.34 -9.24 13.65
CA ASP A 57 10.41 -8.48 14.49
C ASP A 57 9.19 -9.31 14.90
N LEU A 58 8.66 -10.17 14.02
CA LEU A 58 7.63 -11.16 14.35
C LEU A 58 8.11 -12.21 15.35
N ALA A 59 9.35 -12.69 15.23
CA ALA A 59 9.95 -13.61 16.21
C ALA A 59 10.05 -12.95 17.58
N ARG A 60 10.52 -11.70 17.63
CA ARG A 60 10.68 -10.92 18.87
C ARG A 60 9.36 -10.65 19.57
N SER A 61 8.28 -10.42 18.81
CA SER A 61 6.93 -10.22 19.33
C SER A 61 6.16 -11.51 19.64
N GLY A 62 6.78 -12.69 19.40
CA GLY A 62 6.15 -13.99 19.61
C GLY A 62 4.98 -14.28 18.65
N GLN A 63 4.97 -13.63 17.48
CA GLN A 63 3.90 -13.76 16.47
C GLN A 63 4.22 -14.79 15.37
N LEU A 64 5.41 -15.39 15.36
CA LEU A 64 5.67 -16.53 14.49
C LEU A 64 4.95 -17.77 14.99
N PRO A 65 4.50 -18.67 14.07
CA PRO A 65 3.87 -19.93 14.50
C PRO A 65 4.84 -20.80 15.30
N PRO A 66 4.32 -21.68 16.16
CA PRO A 66 5.16 -22.70 16.79
C PRO A 66 5.81 -23.56 15.71
N ASP A 67 7.04 -24.01 15.94
CA ASP A 67 7.84 -24.80 14.98
C ASP A 67 7.96 -24.12 13.60
N PHE A 68 8.10 -22.78 13.59
CA PHE A 68 8.40 -22.02 12.36
C PHE A 68 9.78 -22.38 11.83
N ASP A 69 9.88 -22.63 10.53
CA ASP A 69 11.14 -22.80 9.83
C ASP A 69 11.21 -21.85 8.62
N LEU A 70 12.41 -21.38 8.32
CA LEU A 70 12.70 -20.54 7.17
C LEU A 70 13.63 -21.26 6.21
N VAL A 71 13.22 -21.41 4.95
CA VAL A 71 14.06 -21.97 3.89
C VAL A 71 14.37 -20.89 2.88
N GLY A 72 15.63 -20.56 2.71
CA GLY A 72 16.10 -19.66 1.68
C GLY A 72 16.43 -20.41 0.39
N PHE A 73 15.97 -19.89 -0.76
CA PHE A 73 16.35 -20.39 -2.08
C PHE A 73 17.11 -19.28 -2.82
N ALA A 74 18.37 -19.53 -3.19
CA ALA A 74 19.23 -18.55 -3.84
C ALA A 74 20.31 -19.20 -4.71
N ARG A 75 20.76 -18.49 -5.74
CA ARG A 75 21.87 -18.93 -6.60
C ARG A 75 23.22 -19.03 -5.85
N ASP A 76 23.44 -18.11 -4.93
CA ASP A 76 24.66 -18.05 -4.13
C ASP A 76 24.29 -17.98 -2.65
N GLY A 77 24.74 -18.98 -1.91
CA GLY A 77 24.58 -19.09 -0.46
C GLY A 77 25.82 -18.63 0.33
N ALA A 78 26.89 -18.21 -0.34
CA ALA A 78 28.11 -17.81 0.35
C ALA A 78 27.85 -16.61 1.28
N ASN A 79 28.22 -16.74 2.56
CA ASN A 79 28.03 -15.74 3.60
C ASN A 79 26.56 -15.26 3.78
N ALA A 80 25.57 -16.11 3.39
CA ALA A 80 24.16 -15.73 3.48
C ALA A 80 23.77 -15.40 4.92
N GLU A 81 24.16 -16.20 5.91
CA GLU A 81 23.88 -15.94 7.33
C GLU A 81 24.38 -14.57 7.78
N THR A 82 25.64 -14.25 7.44
CA THR A 82 26.23 -12.94 7.78
C THR A 82 25.44 -11.79 7.17
N ARG A 83 25.07 -11.93 5.88
CA ARG A 83 24.26 -10.92 5.17
C ARG A 83 22.87 -10.76 5.76
N LEU A 84 22.22 -11.85 6.19
CA LEU A 84 20.92 -11.81 6.83
C LEU A 84 21.00 -11.15 8.22
N ARG A 85 22.05 -11.47 8.99
CA ARG A 85 22.33 -10.82 10.29
C ARG A 85 22.54 -9.30 10.14
N GLU A 86 23.37 -8.89 9.19
CA GLU A 86 23.58 -7.48 8.87
C GLU A 86 22.29 -6.78 8.46
N ALA A 87 21.43 -7.46 7.69
CA ALA A 87 20.13 -6.94 7.28
C ALA A 87 19.20 -6.70 8.49
N VAL A 88 19.16 -7.60 9.46
CA VAL A 88 18.39 -7.40 10.71
C VAL A 88 18.94 -6.21 11.49
N ILE A 89 20.28 -6.16 11.70
CA ILE A 89 20.91 -5.05 12.44
C ILE A 89 20.60 -3.69 11.80
N ALA A 90 20.59 -3.63 10.46
CA ALA A 90 20.42 -2.38 9.72
C ALA A 90 18.95 -1.96 9.55
N HIS A 91 17.99 -2.90 9.55
CA HIS A 91 16.63 -2.61 9.07
C HIS A 91 15.51 -3.10 9.97
N ALA A 92 15.79 -3.92 11.02
CA ALA A 92 14.73 -4.31 11.96
C ALA A 92 14.22 -3.09 12.75
N ARG A 93 12.95 -3.08 13.04
CA ARG A 93 12.29 -2.04 13.82
C ARG A 93 12.69 -2.11 15.29
N THR A 94 12.87 -3.31 15.78
CA THR A 94 13.26 -3.57 17.17
C THR A 94 14.79 -3.71 17.30
N PRO A 95 15.37 -3.38 18.48
CA PRO A 95 16.79 -3.56 18.70
C PRO A 95 17.26 -5.01 18.49
N PHE A 96 18.43 -5.18 17.93
CA PHE A 96 19.03 -6.50 17.69
C PHE A 96 19.35 -7.21 19.00
N ASP A 97 18.89 -8.47 19.12
CA ASP A 97 19.13 -9.38 20.24
C ASP A 97 19.90 -10.60 19.73
N PRO A 98 21.17 -10.80 20.14
CA PRO A 98 22.00 -11.91 19.70
C PRO A 98 21.39 -13.29 20.02
N ALA A 99 20.79 -13.47 21.20
CA ALA A 99 20.24 -14.75 21.64
C ALA A 99 18.98 -15.14 20.81
N LEU A 100 18.13 -14.16 20.53
CA LEU A 100 16.99 -14.37 19.61
C LEU A 100 17.48 -14.72 18.20
N TRP A 101 18.53 -14.04 17.73
CA TRP A 101 19.09 -14.31 16.42
C TRP A 101 19.67 -15.74 16.31
N GLU A 102 20.43 -16.19 17.32
CA GLU A 102 20.93 -17.59 17.38
C GLU A 102 19.77 -18.59 17.29
N THR A 103 18.73 -18.41 18.10
CA THR A 103 17.54 -19.28 18.06
C THR A 103 16.86 -19.27 16.68
N LEU A 104 16.80 -18.12 16.03
CA LEU A 104 16.18 -18.00 14.70
C LEU A 104 17.06 -18.68 13.63
N THR A 105 18.39 -18.54 13.70
CA THR A 105 19.31 -19.12 12.71
C THR A 105 19.34 -20.65 12.74
N GLU A 106 19.10 -21.27 13.88
CA GLU A 106 18.94 -22.74 13.98
C GLU A 106 17.76 -23.26 13.13
N ARG A 107 16.81 -22.38 12.80
CA ARG A 107 15.62 -22.67 11.99
C ARG A 107 15.74 -22.20 10.54
N ILE A 108 16.89 -21.65 10.16
CA ILE A 108 17.16 -21.19 8.79
C ILE A 108 17.96 -22.23 8.05
N THR A 109 17.47 -22.67 6.90
CA THR A 109 18.20 -23.53 5.97
C THR A 109 18.27 -22.90 4.59
N LEU A 110 19.30 -23.26 3.82
CA LEU A 110 19.51 -22.70 2.48
C LEU A 110 19.52 -23.83 1.45
N VAL A 111 18.80 -23.63 0.36
CA VAL A 111 18.84 -24.45 -0.85
C VAL A 111 19.47 -23.60 -1.96
N GLN A 112 20.61 -24.06 -2.47
CA GLN A 112 21.30 -23.39 -3.55
C GLN A 112 20.82 -23.88 -4.90
N GLY A 113 20.49 -22.95 -5.82
CA GLY A 113 20.09 -23.24 -7.18
C GLY A 113 19.58 -22.01 -7.93
N SER A 114 19.52 -22.09 -9.25
CA SER A 114 18.81 -21.12 -10.09
C SER A 114 17.33 -21.47 -10.19
N PHE A 115 16.49 -20.53 -10.66
CA PHE A 115 15.03 -20.74 -10.71
C PHE A 115 14.59 -21.74 -11.79
N ASP A 116 15.49 -22.11 -12.69
CA ASP A 116 15.32 -23.11 -13.76
C ASP A 116 16.04 -24.46 -13.46
N ASP A 117 16.72 -24.57 -12.30
CA ASP A 117 17.42 -25.79 -11.86
C ASP A 117 16.45 -26.79 -11.23
N VAL A 118 16.03 -27.80 -12.01
CA VAL A 118 15.10 -28.86 -11.56
C VAL A 118 15.65 -29.64 -10.37
N ASP A 119 16.97 -29.87 -10.31
CA ASP A 119 17.60 -30.60 -9.21
C ASP A 119 17.57 -29.77 -7.92
N ALA A 120 17.59 -28.44 -8.00
CA ALA A 120 17.42 -27.58 -6.84
C ALA A 120 16.00 -27.70 -6.24
N TYR A 121 14.97 -27.83 -7.06
CA TYR A 121 13.61 -28.11 -6.55
C TYR A 121 13.50 -29.49 -5.90
N ALA A 122 14.18 -30.50 -6.42
CA ALA A 122 14.26 -31.81 -5.78
C ALA A 122 14.95 -31.72 -4.40
N ARG A 123 16.04 -30.94 -4.31
CA ARG A 123 16.70 -30.66 -3.01
C ARG A 123 15.78 -29.91 -2.05
N LEU A 124 15.04 -28.92 -2.56
CA LEU A 124 14.04 -28.19 -1.77
C LEU A 124 12.95 -29.15 -1.24
N ALA A 125 12.43 -30.03 -2.07
CA ALA A 125 11.42 -31.02 -1.67
C ALA A 125 11.96 -31.97 -0.60
N ALA A 126 13.19 -32.46 -0.76
CA ALA A 126 13.85 -33.30 0.23
C ALA A 126 14.05 -32.56 1.57
N GLN A 127 14.48 -31.29 1.54
CA GLN A 127 14.64 -30.46 2.74
C GLN A 127 13.30 -30.25 3.47
N LEU A 128 12.23 -29.90 2.75
CA LEU A 128 10.90 -29.73 3.34
C LEU A 128 10.36 -31.02 3.94
N SER A 129 10.57 -32.16 3.27
CA SER A 129 10.23 -33.48 3.80
C SER A 129 11.00 -33.81 5.08
N ALA A 130 12.29 -33.44 5.17
CA ALA A 130 13.07 -33.63 6.39
C ALA A 130 12.53 -32.77 7.55
N LEU A 131 12.09 -31.54 7.29
CA LEU A 131 11.43 -30.69 8.29
C LEU A 131 10.11 -31.27 8.76
N ASP A 132 9.30 -31.82 7.86
CA ASP A 132 8.04 -32.49 8.18
C ASP A 132 8.26 -33.73 9.06
N ASN A 133 9.25 -34.53 8.72
CA ASN A 133 9.64 -35.70 9.52
C ASN A 133 10.08 -35.30 10.94
N ARG A 134 10.83 -34.19 11.06
CA ARG A 134 11.23 -33.66 12.38
C ARG A 134 10.02 -33.22 13.22
N ARG A 135 9.00 -32.62 12.56
CA ARG A 135 7.74 -32.22 13.23
C ARG A 135 6.79 -33.40 13.50
N GLY A 136 7.00 -34.54 12.88
CA GLY A 136 6.12 -35.71 12.97
C GLY A 136 4.77 -35.57 12.27
N LYS A 137 4.63 -34.56 11.38
CA LYS A 137 3.41 -34.27 10.60
C LYS A 137 3.74 -33.51 9.32
N PRO A 138 2.89 -33.66 8.28
CA PRO A 138 3.00 -32.86 7.06
C PRO A 138 2.92 -31.37 7.36
N GLY A 139 3.83 -30.59 6.76
CA GLY A 139 3.93 -29.16 6.99
C GLY A 139 3.01 -28.33 6.11
N ASN A 140 2.76 -27.12 6.57
CA ASN A 140 2.17 -26.03 5.82
C ASN A 140 3.28 -25.19 5.22
N TYR A 141 3.16 -24.80 3.94
CA TYR A 141 4.21 -24.07 3.25
C TYR A 141 3.72 -22.77 2.67
N VAL A 142 4.47 -21.70 2.90
CA VAL A 142 4.38 -20.43 2.18
C VAL A 142 5.56 -20.33 1.23
N PHE A 143 5.31 -20.13 -0.06
CA PHE A 143 6.33 -19.85 -1.07
C PHE A 143 6.32 -18.36 -1.39
N TYR A 144 7.30 -17.63 -0.90
CA TYR A 144 7.43 -16.19 -1.12
C TYR A 144 8.35 -15.91 -2.31
N LEU A 145 7.81 -15.32 -3.37
CA LEU A 145 8.53 -15.03 -4.61
C LEU A 145 9.17 -13.64 -4.55
N SER A 146 10.28 -13.51 -3.82
CA SER A 146 11.13 -12.28 -3.80
C SER A 146 12.10 -12.27 -4.98
N VAL A 147 11.56 -12.42 -6.18
CA VAL A 147 12.28 -12.58 -7.45
C VAL A 147 11.73 -11.63 -8.51
N PRO A 148 12.44 -11.37 -9.61
CA PRO A 148 11.88 -10.59 -10.71
C PRO A 148 10.58 -11.20 -11.25
N PRO A 149 9.61 -10.39 -11.70
CA PRO A 149 8.32 -10.87 -12.20
C PRO A 149 8.42 -11.90 -13.33
N SER A 150 9.44 -11.78 -14.18
CA SER A 150 9.73 -12.75 -15.25
C SER A 150 10.02 -14.17 -14.75
N ALA A 151 10.39 -14.34 -13.48
CA ALA A 151 10.68 -15.64 -12.89
C ALA A 151 9.46 -16.27 -12.17
N PHE A 152 8.34 -15.55 -11.97
CA PHE A 152 7.19 -16.06 -11.22
C PHE A 152 6.65 -17.37 -11.79
N ALA A 153 6.39 -17.42 -13.10
CA ALA A 153 5.89 -18.62 -13.74
C ALA A 153 6.88 -19.79 -13.63
N THR A 154 8.17 -19.53 -13.89
CA THR A 154 9.24 -20.55 -13.81
C THR A 154 9.32 -21.14 -12.40
N VAL A 155 9.27 -20.31 -11.35
CA VAL A 155 9.29 -20.80 -9.98
C VAL A 155 8.04 -21.63 -9.65
N CYS A 156 6.86 -21.18 -10.07
CA CYS A 156 5.64 -21.95 -9.86
C CYS A 156 5.65 -23.29 -10.58
N ASP A 157 6.10 -23.32 -11.84
CA ASP A 157 6.24 -24.57 -12.61
C ASP A 157 7.25 -25.52 -11.95
N GLY A 158 8.40 -25.02 -11.47
CA GLY A 158 9.37 -25.81 -10.70
C GLY A 158 8.78 -26.45 -9.45
N LEU A 159 7.98 -25.69 -8.69
CA LEU A 159 7.25 -26.22 -7.54
C LEU A 159 6.23 -27.30 -7.91
N ALA A 160 5.55 -27.12 -9.04
CA ALA A 160 4.57 -28.10 -9.54
C ALA A 160 5.23 -29.42 -10.00
N VAL A 161 6.40 -29.33 -10.65
CA VAL A 161 7.15 -30.51 -11.14
C VAL A 161 7.51 -31.46 -9.99
N VAL A 162 7.88 -30.93 -8.82
CA VAL A 162 8.22 -31.73 -7.64
C VAL A 162 7.05 -31.92 -6.67
N GLY A 163 5.81 -31.53 -7.06
CA GLY A 163 4.60 -31.75 -6.28
C GLY A 163 4.47 -30.86 -5.02
N LEU A 164 5.23 -29.79 -4.91
CA LEU A 164 5.20 -28.90 -3.74
C LEU A 164 4.02 -27.91 -3.75
N ASN A 165 3.33 -27.76 -4.87
CA ASN A 165 2.20 -26.85 -5.04
C ASN A 165 0.89 -27.36 -4.40
N ARG A 166 0.80 -28.63 -4.02
CA ARG A 166 -0.40 -29.27 -3.46
C ARG A 166 -0.07 -30.15 -2.27
N SER A 167 -1.04 -30.33 -1.38
CA SER A 167 -0.97 -31.32 -0.30
C SER A 167 -2.38 -31.77 0.06
N ALA A 168 -2.51 -33.05 0.45
CA ALA A 168 -3.75 -33.58 0.99
C ALA A 168 -3.92 -33.29 2.49
N LEU A 169 -2.85 -32.93 3.19
CA LEU A 169 -2.78 -32.89 4.66
C LEU A 169 -2.36 -31.51 5.21
N GLY A 170 -1.94 -30.60 4.36
CA GLY A 170 -1.52 -29.26 4.76
C GLY A 170 -1.84 -28.25 3.66
N TRP A 171 -1.87 -26.98 3.99
CA TRP A 171 -2.09 -25.92 3.00
C TRP A 171 -0.80 -25.50 2.30
N ARG A 172 -0.95 -24.95 1.11
CA ARG A 172 0.11 -24.36 0.28
C ARG A 172 -0.31 -22.96 -0.11
N ARG A 173 0.53 -21.96 0.13
CA ARG A 173 0.29 -20.56 -0.22
C ARG A 173 1.46 -20.01 -1.01
N VAL A 174 1.18 -19.21 -2.01
CA VAL A 174 2.21 -18.50 -2.79
C VAL A 174 2.01 -17.00 -2.64
N VAL A 175 3.10 -16.29 -2.35
CA VAL A 175 3.13 -14.84 -2.22
C VAL A 175 3.89 -14.26 -3.40
N VAL A 176 3.27 -13.32 -4.09
CA VAL A 176 3.86 -12.64 -5.26
C VAL A 176 3.91 -11.14 -5.03
N GLU A 177 5.02 -10.53 -5.41
CA GLU A 177 5.25 -9.09 -5.34
C GLU A 177 4.80 -8.36 -6.61
N LYS A 178 4.55 -7.06 -6.50
CA LYS A 178 4.35 -6.21 -7.67
C LYS A 178 5.65 -6.12 -8.52
N PRO A 179 5.52 -5.86 -9.82
CA PRO A 179 4.32 -5.57 -10.60
C PRO A 179 3.57 -6.82 -11.06
N PHE A 180 2.24 -6.70 -11.14
CA PHE A 180 1.36 -7.76 -11.67
C PHE A 180 1.03 -7.47 -13.14
N GLY A 181 2.01 -7.68 -14.02
CA GLY A 181 1.97 -7.24 -15.40
C GLY A 181 2.39 -5.79 -15.60
N HIS A 182 2.37 -5.35 -16.86
CA HIS A 182 2.63 -3.95 -17.28
C HIS A 182 1.48 -3.38 -18.12
N ASP A 183 0.46 -4.20 -18.39
CA ASP A 183 -0.83 -3.92 -19.01
C ASP A 183 -1.83 -5.03 -18.63
N LEU A 184 -3.08 -4.89 -19.04
CA LEU A 184 -4.14 -5.87 -18.79
C LEU A 184 -3.79 -7.26 -19.31
N ALA A 185 -3.26 -7.35 -20.54
CA ALA A 185 -2.97 -8.62 -21.19
C ALA A 185 -1.88 -9.42 -20.44
N SER A 186 -0.79 -8.76 -20.08
CA SER A 186 0.31 -9.37 -19.31
C SER A 186 -0.11 -9.71 -17.88
N SER A 187 -0.99 -8.89 -17.28
CA SER A 187 -1.58 -9.18 -15.96
C SER A 187 -2.44 -10.44 -16.00
N GLN A 188 -3.28 -10.58 -17.02
CA GLN A 188 -4.09 -11.78 -17.23
C GLN A 188 -3.22 -13.01 -17.47
N ALA A 189 -2.19 -12.89 -18.31
CA ALA A 189 -1.25 -13.99 -18.58
C ALA A 189 -0.56 -14.46 -17.29
N LEU A 190 -0.11 -13.53 -16.45
CA LEU A 190 0.47 -13.85 -15.14
C LEU A 190 -0.56 -14.52 -14.22
N GLY A 191 -1.77 -13.98 -14.16
CA GLY A 191 -2.86 -14.56 -13.35
C GLY A 191 -3.12 -16.02 -13.74
N PHE A 192 -3.29 -16.30 -15.03
CA PHE A 192 -3.48 -17.66 -15.53
C PHE A 192 -2.28 -18.58 -15.23
N ALA A 193 -1.04 -18.08 -15.37
CA ALA A 193 0.15 -18.88 -15.05
C ALA A 193 0.20 -19.30 -13.58
N LEU A 194 -0.15 -18.40 -12.66
CA LEU A 194 -0.21 -18.70 -11.23
C LEU A 194 -1.37 -19.66 -10.89
N GLU A 195 -2.57 -19.41 -11.43
CA GLU A 195 -3.77 -20.19 -11.15
C GLU A 195 -3.74 -21.61 -11.76
N ARG A 196 -2.93 -21.82 -12.78
CA ARG A 196 -2.65 -23.19 -13.28
C ARG A 196 -1.96 -24.05 -12.23
N VAL A 197 -1.17 -23.45 -11.35
CA VAL A 197 -0.33 -24.15 -10.35
C VAL A 197 -0.96 -24.13 -8.97
N PHE A 198 -1.50 -22.99 -8.53
CA PHE A 198 -2.10 -22.79 -7.22
C PHE A 198 -3.58 -22.40 -7.34
N PRO A 199 -4.45 -22.87 -6.44
CA PRO A 199 -5.83 -22.37 -6.41
C PRO A 199 -5.85 -20.87 -6.09
N PRO A 200 -6.83 -20.09 -6.63
CA PRO A 200 -6.91 -18.63 -6.43
C PRO A 200 -6.87 -18.20 -4.96
N THR A 201 -7.47 -18.99 -4.07
CA THR A 201 -7.49 -18.74 -2.62
C THR A 201 -6.14 -18.93 -1.92
N SER A 202 -5.16 -19.49 -2.62
CA SER A 202 -3.79 -19.70 -2.12
C SER A 202 -2.79 -18.68 -2.68
N ILE A 203 -3.23 -17.74 -3.50
CA ILE A 203 -2.37 -16.75 -4.16
C ILE A 203 -2.52 -15.41 -3.43
N TYR A 204 -1.45 -14.96 -2.78
CA TYR A 204 -1.37 -13.71 -2.03
C TYR A 204 -0.56 -12.68 -2.82
N ARG A 205 -1.24 -11.67 -3.36
CA ARG A 205 -0.60 -10.58 -4.10
C ARG A 205 -0.28 -9.44 -3.14
N ILE A 206 0.98 -9.02 -3.06
CA ILE A 206 1.41 -7.97 -2.13
C ILE A 206 1.13 -6.58 -2.70
N ASP A 207 0.26 -5.84 -2.04
CA ASP A 207 0.28 -4.39 -2.04
C ASP A 207 0.56 -3.89 -0.62
N HIS A 208 1.80 -3.49 -0.36
CA HIS A 208 2.24 -3.13 0.99
C HIS A 208 1.54 -1.90 1.57
N TYR A 209 0.83 -1.10 0.76
CA TYR A 209 -0.01 -0.01 1.28
C TYR A 209 -1.22 -0.53 2.04
N LEU A 210 -1.79 -1.65 1.65
CA LEU A 210 -2.91 -2.28 2.37
C LEU A 210 -2.49 -2.79 3.75
N GLY A 211 -1.22 -3.11 3.96
CA GLY A 211 -0.66 -3.49 5.27
C GLY A 211 -0.43 -2.33 6.24
N LYS A 212 -0.66 -1.07 5.82
CA LYS A 212 -0.49 0.10 6.70
C LYS A 212 -1.71 0.31 7.59
N GLU A 213 -1.48 0.53 8.89
CA GLU A 213 -2.55 0.75 9.87
C GLU A 213 -3.47 1.94 9.50
N THR A 214 -2.90 3.04 9.01
CA THR A 214 -3.70 4.20 8.57
C THR A 214 -4.64 3.84 7.42
N VAL A 215 -4.22 2.96 6.52
CA VAL A 215 -5.07 2.51 5.41
C VAL A 215 -6.22 1.64 5.92
N GLN A 216 -5.96 0.74 6.86
CA GLN A 216 -6.99 -0.07 7.49
C GLN A 216 -7.95 0.79 8.33
N ASN A 217 -7.45 1.84 8.97
CA ASN A 217 -8.27 2.80 9.72
C ASN A 217 -9.31 3.54 8.86
N ILE A 218 -9.16 3.57 7.54
CA ILE A 218 -10.21 4.10 6.63
C ILE A 218 -11.53 3.35 6.85
N LEU A 219 -11.47 2.02 6.93
CA LEU A 219 -12.66 1.18 7.15
C LEU A 219 -13.24 1.40 8.55
N ALA A 220 -12.39 1.44 9.57
CA ALA A 220 -12.81 1.71 10.95
C ALA A 220 -13.47 3.09 11.07
N LEU A 221 -12.86 4.15 10.50
CA LEU A 221 -13.44 5.48 10.54
C LEU A 221 -14.81 5.52 9.87
N ARG A 222 -14.92 4.93 8.69
CA ARG A 222 -16.14 4.97 7.90
C ARG A 222 -17.28 4.16 8.55
N PHE A 223 -17.00 2.94 8.97
CA PHE A 223 -18.05 1.98 9.30
C PHE A 223 -18.28 1.79 10.81
N ALA A 224 -17.30 2.14 11.65
CA ALA A 224 -17.50 2.10 13.10
C ALA A 224 -18.00 3.46 13.70
N ASN A 225 -18.14 4.50 12.87
CA ASN A 225 -18.54 5.84 13.34
C ASN A 225 -19.77 6.34 12.58
N GLY A 226 -20.94 6.23 13.19
CA GLY A 226 -22.23 6.57 12.58
C GLY A 226 -22.40 8.03 12.13
N MET A 227 -21.46 8.91 12.44
CA MET A 227 -21.49 10.30 11.96
C MET A 227 -20.98 10.46 10.52
N PHE A 228 -20.15 9.55 10.01
CA PHE A 228 -19.53 9.70 8.68
C PHE A 228 -20.36 9.08 7.57
N GLU A 229 -20.91 7.89 7.76
CA GLU A 229 -21.59 7.16 6.68
C GLU A 229 -22.76 7.93 6.03
N PRO A 230 -23.63 8.66 6.78
CA PRO A 230 -24.68 9.49 6.16
C PRO A 230 -24.14 10.60 5.25
N LEU A 231 -22.92 11.06 5.49
CA LEU A 231 -22.25 12.12 4.73
C LEU A 231 -21.39 11.57 3.58
N TRP A 232 -21.21 10.24 3.49
CA TRP A 232 -20.25 9.61 2.57
C TRP A 232 -20.84 9.33 1.20
N ASN A 233 -21.31 10.38 0.53
CA ASN A 233 -21.98 10.29 -0.76
C ASN A 233 -21.94 11.62 -1.53
N ASN A 234 -22.40 11.60 -2.77
CA ASN A 234 -22.42 12.75 -3.70
C ASN A 234 -23.32 13.92 -3.31
N ARG A 235 -24.09 13.84 -2.24
CA ARG A 235 -24.88 14.97 -1.71
C ARG A 235 -24.04 15.85 -0.79
N HIS A 236 -23.01 15.26 -0.19
CA HIS A 236 -22.21 15.90 0.86
C HIS A 236 -20.73 16.02 0.52
N ILE A 237 -20.21 15.19 -0.39
CA ILE A 237 -18.81 15.22 -0.83
C ILE A 237 -18.72 15.97 -2.16
N ASP A 238 -17.90 17.03 -2.19
CA ASP A 238 -17.61 17.81 -3.38
C ASP A 238 -16.58 17.12 -4.27
N HIS A 239 -15.48 16.63 -3.70
CA HIS A 239 -14.45 15.88 -4.39
C HIS A 239 -13.54 15.12 -3.42
N VAL A 240 -12.77 14.19 -3.96
CA VAL A 240 -11.72 13.47 -3.23
C VAL A 240 -10.37 13.70 -3.93
N GLN A 241 -9.31 13.95 -3.15
CA GLN A 241 -7.93 13.99 -3.66
C GLN A 241 -7.12 12.86 -3.04
N ILE A 242 -6.42 12.08 -3.86
CA ILE A 242 -5.51 11.02 -3.44
C ILE A 242 -4.12 11.37 -3.96
N THR A 243 -3.21 11.68 -3.05
CA THR A 243 -1.85 12.12 -3.37
C THR A 243 -0.82 11.16 -2.81
N MET A 244 0.12 10.73 -3.64
CA MET A 244 1.36 10.08 -3.20
C MET A 244 2.55 10.82 -3.80
N ALA A 245 3.18 11.67 -3.02
CA ALA A 245 4.34 12.46 -3.41
C ALA A 245 5.61 11.87 -2.79
N GLU A 246 6.64 11.71 -3.60
CA GLU A 246 7.95 11.23 -3.18
C GLU A 246 8.99 12.36 -3.36
N SER A 247 9.80 12.60 -2.34
CA SER A 247 10.94 13.53 -2.43
C SER A 247 12.18 12.89 -3.04
N VAL A 248 12.22 11.56 -3.17
CA VAL A 248 13.33 10.83 -3.78
C VAL A 248 13.18 10.76 -5.31
N GLY A 249 14.31 10.66 -6.02
CA GLY A 249 14.34 10.43 -7.47
C GLY A 249 14.37 8.94 -7.82
N VAL A 250 14.75 8.65 -9.07
CA VAL A 250 14.86 7.27 -9.59
C VAL A 250 16.23 6.65 -9.27
N THR A 251 17.14 7.39 -8.66
CA THR A 251 18.55 7.05 -8.41
C THR A 251 18.81 5.57 -8.15
N GLY A 252 19.70 4.96 -8.93
CA GLY A 252 20.08 3.55 -8.81
C GLY A 252 19.06 2.54 -9.34
N ARG A 253 17.91 2.98 -9.87
CA ARG A 253 16.84 2.11 -10.37
C ARG A 253 16.44 2.41 -11.83
N ALA A 254 17.32 3.05 -12.60
CA ALA A 254 17.05 3.47 -13.96
C ALA A 254 16.54 2.30 -14.83
N GLY A 255 17.24 1.17 -14.85
CA GLY A 255 16.87 0.01 -15.65
C GLY A 255 15.56 -0.68 -15.26
N TYR A 256 15.02 -0.37 -14.07
CA TYR A 256 13.69 -0.83 -13.67
C TYR A 256 12.62 0.21 -14.03
N TYR A 257 12.92 1.49 -13.79
CA TYR A 257 11.91 2.54 -13.86
C TYR A 257 11.63 3.03 -15.29
N ASP A 258 12.66 2.99 -16.15
CA ASP A 258 12.48 3.37 -17.55
C ASP A 258 11.51 2.41 -18.26
N GLY A 259 10.51 2.98 -18.91
CA GLY A 259 9.39 2.23 -19.50
C GLY A 259 8.27 1.83 -18.51
N VAL A 260 8.49 1.91 -17.19
CA VAL A 260 7.44 1.69 -16.19
C VAL A 260 6.63 2.96 -15.95
N GLY A 261 7.25 4.01 -15.46
CA GLY A 261 6.62 5.31 -15.19
C GLY A 261 5.78 5.37 -13.92
N ALA A 262 5.39 6.57 -13.55
CA ALA A 262 4.67 6.85 -12.31
C ALA A 262 3.25 6.26 -12.28
N ALA A 263 2.57 6.21 -13.42
CA ALA A 263 1.22 5.67 -13.50
C ALA A 263 1.19 4.15 -13.20
N ARG A 264 2.09 3.37 -13.80
CA ARG A 264 2.21 1.92 -13.54
C ARG A 264 2.79 1.64 -12.17
N ASP A 265 3.82 2.40 -11.75
CA ASP A 265 4.51 2.13 -10.48
C ASP A 265 3.60 2.40 -9.27
N VAL A 266 2.70 3.37 -9.34
CA VAL A 266 1.97 3.87 -8.16
C VAL A 266 0.46 3.92 -8.36
N ILE A 267 -0.06 4.48 -9.45
CA ILE A 267 -1.51 4.72 -9.59
C ILE A 267 -2.25 3.41 -9.78
N GLN A 268 -1.79 2.57 -10.73
CA GLN A 268 -2.41 1.30 -11.10
C GLN A 268 -2.62 0.33 -9.92
N ASN A 269 -1.81 0.46 -8.89
CA ASN A 269 -1.84 -0.39 -7.71
C ASN A 269 -2.29 0.41 -6.47
N HIS A 270 -1.36 0.99 -5.74
CA HIS A 270 -1.59 1.62 -4.44
C HIS A 270 -2.73 2.64 -4.45
N LEU A 271 -2.77 3.59 -5.42
CA LEU A 271 -3.75 4.68 -5.37
C LEU A 271 -5.15 4.23 -5.79
N LEU A 272 -5.27 3.26 -6.71
CA LEU A 272 -6.56 2.67 -7.03
C LEU A 272 -7.06 1.75 -5.90
N GLN A 273 -6.19 1.11 -5.13
CA GLN A 273 -6.58 0.40 -3.91
C GLN A 273 -7.09 1.36 -2.83
N LEU A 274 -6.41 2.51 -2.62
CA LEU A 274 -6.88 3.55 -1.71
C LEU A 274 -8.23 4.14 -2.16
N LEU A 275 -8.40 4.39 -3.46
CA LEU A 275 -9.67 4.82 -4.03
C LEU A 275 -10.77 3.80 -3.73
N ALA A 276 -10.50 2.50 -3.92
CA ALA A 276 -11.48 1.45 -3.65
C ALA A 276 -11.93 1.43 -2.19
N LEU A 277 -11.00 1.54 -1.23
CA LEU A 277 -11.30 1.57 0.21
C LEU A 277 -12.11 2.82 0.62
N ILE A 278 -11.81 3.98 0.02
CA ILE A 278 -12.55 5.21 0.27
C ILE A 278 -13.96 5.15 -0.30
N ALA A 279 -14.14 4.49 -1.44
CA ALA A 279 -15.38 4.56 -2.19
C ALA A 279 -16.31 3.35 -2.04
N MET A 280 -15.84 2.24 -1.47
CA MET A 280 -16.64 1.00 -1.33
C MET A 280 -17.86 1.19 -0.42
N GLU A 281 -18.87 0.36 -0.60
CA GLU A 281 -19.98 0.20 0.36
C GLU A 281 -19.48 -0.55 1.60
N GLU A 282 -20.26 -0.49 2.68
CA GLU A 282 -19.98 -1.29 3.87
C GLU A 282 -20.06 -2.78 3.50
N PRO A 283 -19.00 -3.58 3.76
CA PRO A 283 -19.03 -4.99 3.47
C PRO A 283 -20.00 -5.72 4.43
N VAL A 284 -20.67 -6.78 3.95
CA VAL A 284 -21.59 -7.58 4.78
C VAL A 284 -20.89 -8.31 5.93
N ALA A 285 -19.57 -8.49 5.82
CA ALA A 285 -18.68 -9.00 6.87
C ALA A 285 -17.28 -8.42 6.67
N PHE A 286 -16.50 -8.30 7.76
CA PHE A 286 -15.11 -7.87 7.68
C PHE A 286 -14.20 -9.09 7.40
N ASP A 287 -14.39 -9.71 6.24
CA ASP A 287 -13.59 -10.81 5.73
C ASP A 287 -13.05 -10.51 4.32
N ALA A 288 -12.11 -11.33 3.87
CA ALA A 288 -11.43 -11.13 2.59
C ALA A 288 -12.39 -11.12 1.38
N ASP A 289 -13.43 -11.97 1.39
CA ASP A 289 -14.37 -12.11 0.28
C ASP A 289 -15.31 -10.92 0.19
N SER A 290 -15.85 -10.49 1.32
CA SER A 290 -16.78 -9.37 1.40
C SER A 290 -16.10 -8.04 1.06
N ILE A 291 -14.91 -7.79 1.61
CA ILE A 291 -14.13 -6.57 1.32
C ILE A 291 -13.69 -6.53 -0.15
N ALA A 292 -13.15 -7.63 -0.69
CA ALA A 292 -12.75 -7.69 -2.09
C ALA A 292 -13.94 -7.46 -3.03
N THR A 293 -15.12 -8.01 -2.71
CA THR A 293 -16.34 -7.82 -3.48
C THR A 293 -16.73 -6.34 -3.59
N GLU A 294 -16.69 -5.61 -2.47
CA GLU A 294 -17.03 -4.18 -2.49
C GLU A 294 -15.96 -3.35 -3.22
N LYS A 295 -14.66 -3.68 -3.07
CA LYS A 295 -13.58 -3.04 -3.82
C LYS A 295 -13.70 -3.28 -5.33
N ILE A 296 -14.04 -4.50 -5.76
CA ILE A 296 -14.25 -4.85 -7.17
C ILE A 296 -15.40 -4.04 -7.76
N LYS A 297 -16.51 -3.86 -7.04
CA LYS A 297 -17.64 -3.01 -7.49
C LYS A 297 -17.17 -1.57 -7.76
N VAL A 298 -16.35 -1.00 -6.90
CA VAL A 298 -15.79 0.34 -7.11
C VAL A 298 -14.90 0.37 -8.33
N LEU A 299 -13.90 -0.52 -8.40
CA LEU A 299 -12.92 -0.53 -9.49
C LEU A 299 -13.59 -0.78 -10.84
N SER A 300 -14.58 -1.66 -10.89
CA SER A 300 -15.33 -1.94 -12.12
C SER A 300 -16.24 -0.78 -12.57
N ALA A 301 -16.62 0.10 -11.66
CA ALA A 301 -17.39 1.30 -11.94
C ALA A 301 -16.53 2.56 -12.09
N THR A 302 -15.19 2.43 -11.98
CA THR A 302 -14.27 3.55 -12.11
C THR A 302 -13.97 3.82 -13.58
N GLU A 303 -14.17 5.06 -14.00
CA GLU A 303 -14.01 5.50 -15.38
C GLU A 303 -13.12 6.75 -15.45
N LEU A 304 -12.31 6.86 -16.51
CA LEU A 304 -11.59 8.09 -16.81
C LEU A 304 -12.61 9.19 -17.16
N HIS A 305 -12.44 10.37 -16.58
CA HIS A 305 -13.44 11.44 -16.65
C HIS A 305 -13.09 12.44 -17.77
N GLY A 306 -13.99 12.60 -18.75
CA GLY A 306 -13.86 13.62 -19.81
C GLY A 306 -12.69 13.38 -20.79
N PRO A 307 -12.32 14.43 -21.56
CA PRO A 307 -11.17 14.34 -22.47
C PRO A 307 -9.84 14.22 -21.72
N LEU A 308 -9.06 13.18 -21.99
CA LEU A 308 -7.81 12.90 -21.27
C LEU A 308 -6.76 14.02 -21.40
N SER A 309 -6.81 14.82 -22.46
CA SER A 309 -5.97 16.01 -22.63
C SER A 309 -6.26 17.11 -21.59
N GLU A 310 -7.43 17.08 -20.94
CA GLU A 310 -7.86 18.07 -19.94
C GLU A 310 -7.89 17.49 -18.52
N THR A 311 -8.03 16.18 -18.41
CA THR A 311 -8.28 15.46 -17.16
C THR A 311 -7.14 14.54 -16.77
N SER A 312 -6.02 14.59 -17.52
CA SER A 312 -4.78 13.92 -17.14
C SER A 312 -3.57 14.85 -17.35
N ALA A 313 -2.50 14.59 -16.60
CA ALA A 313 -1.22 15.25 -16.74
C ALA A 313 -0.10 14.25 -16.50
N ARG A 314 0.98 14.38 -17.28
CA ARG A 314 2.23 13.62 -17.06
C ARG A 314 3.42 14.56 -17.08
N GLY A 315 4.40 14.29 -16.23
CA GLY A 315 5.57 15.14 -16.13
C GLY A 315 6.85 14.35 -15.93
N GLN A 316 7.97 15.03 -16.18
CA GLN A 316 9.31 14.52 -15.95
C GLN A 316 10.14 15.54 -15.20
N TYR A 317 10.78 15.17 -14.08
CA TYR A 317 11.52 16.14 -13.30
C TYR A 317 12.83 16.53 -13.99
N THR A 318 13.13 17.83 -13.93
CA THR A 318 14.39 18.45 -14.29
C THR A 318 15.19 18.77 -13.04
N ALA A 319 16.43 19.21 -13.19
CA ALA A 319 17.25 19.70 -12.07
C ALA A 319 16.50 20.76 -11.26
N GLY A 320 16.72 20.78 -9.96
CA GLY A 320 16.05 21.70 -9.05
C GLY A 320 16.72 21.75 -7.68
N VAL A 321 15.97 22.20 -6.67
CA VAL A 321 16.47 22.31 -5.29
C VAL A 321 15.53 21.59 -4.34
N GLN A 322 16.07 20.68 -3.52
CA GLN A 322 15.35 19.99 -2.44
C GLN A 322 16.07 20.19 -1.12
N ASN A 323 15.35 20.59 -0.08
CA ASN A 323 15.93 20.87 1.25
C ASN A 323 17.13 21.83 1.19
N GLY A 324 17.09 22.80 0.28
CA GLY A 324 18.19 23.76 0.08
C GLY A 324 19.39 23.23 -0.71
N LEU A 325 19.37 21.99 -1.17
CA LEU A 325 20.47 21.37 -1.93
C LEU A 325 20.08 21.17 -3.40
N PRO A 326 20.98 21.43 -4.35
CA PRO A 326 20.75 21.13 -5.75
C PRO A 326 20.63 19.62 -5.95
N VAL A 327 19.67 19.20 -6.78
CA VAL A 327 19.45 17.80 -7.15
C VAL A 327 19.34 17.65 -8.67
N PRO A 328 19.82 16.53 -9.24
CA PRO A 328 19.81 16.31 -10.68
C PRO A 328 18.40 16.13 -11.24
N GLY A 329 18.24 16.45 -12.52
CA GLY A 329 17.11 16.05 -13.33
C GLY A 329 17.18 14.57 -13.72
N LEU A 330 16.07 14.03 -14.25
CA LEU A 330 16.00 12.62 -14.63
C LEU A 330 17.07 12.21 -15.65
N ALA A 331 17.27 13.04 -16.68
CA ALA A 331 18.27 12.80 -17.72
C ALA A 331 19.73 12.86 -17.23
N GLU A 332 19.95 13.41 -16.03
CA GLU A 332 21.25 13.51 -15.38
C GLU A 332 21.48 12.36 -14.39
N GLU A 333 20.44 11.55 -14.09
CA GLU A 333 20.57 10.40 -13.21
C GLU A 333 21.33 9.26 -13.89
N ALA A 334 22.28 8.66 -13.16
CA ALA A 334 23.14 7.61 -13.70
C ALA A 334 22.36 6.42 -14.26
N GLY A 335 22.63 6.07 -15.50
CA GLY A 335 22.02 4.92 -16.20
C GLY A 335 20.62 5.21 -16.76
N PHE A 336 20.12 6.46 -16.70
CA PHE A 336 18.84 6.82 -17.32
C PHE A 336 19.05 7.33 -18.76
N PRO A 337 18.26 6.87 -19.76
CA PRO A 337 18.38 7.37 -21.12
C PRO A 337 18.02 8.85 -21.21
N THR A 338 18.84 9.66 -21.89
CA THR A 338 18.62 11.11 -22.00
C THR A 338 17.43 11.48 -22.90
N ASP A 339 16.98 10.57 -23.72
CA ASP A 339 15.83 10.69 -24.61
C ASP A 339 14.56 9.99 -24.08
N SER A 340 14.62 9.43 -22.87
CA SER A 340 13.48 8.77 -22.24
C SER A 340 12.24 9.69 -22.19
N VAL A 341 11.10 9.09 -22.50
CA VAL A 341 9.75 9.70 -22.38
C VAL A 341 8.95 9.14 -21.22
N THR A 342 9.62 8.39 -20.32
CA THR A 342 8.99 7.83 -19.12
C THR A 342 8.61 8.93 -18.13
N GLU A 343 7.35 8.98 -17.77
CA GLU A 343 6.86 9.98 -16.82
C GLU A 343 7.30 9.64 -15.38
N THR A 344 7.69 10.69 -14.64
CA THR A 344 8.00 10.64 -13.21
C THR A 344 6.95 11.32 -12.35
N PHE A 345 5.95 11.90 -13.00
CA PHE A 345 4.74 12.45 -12.42
C PHE A 345 3.55 12.03 -13.28
N ALA A 346 2.48 11.63 -12.62
CA ALA A 346 1.21 11.32 -13.25
C ALA A 346 0.06 11.87 -12.41
N ALA A 347 -0.92 12.48 -13.07
CA ALA A 347 -2.18 12.89 -12.46
C ALA A 347 -3.34 12.56 -13.40
N LEU A 348 -4.49 12.22 -12.82
CA LEU A 348 -5.72 11.95 -13.56
C LEU A 348 -6.95 12.25 -12.72
N THR A 349 -8.06 12.50 -13.40
CA THR A 349 -9.38 12.58 -12.81
C THR A 349 -10.17 11.35 -13.20
N VAL A 350 -10.76 10.67 -12.21
CA VAL A 350 -11.69 9.57 -12.43
C VAL A 350 -13.04 9.87 -11.82
N GLY A 351 -14.08 9.29 -12.40
CA GLY A 351 -15.42 9.21 -11.83
C GLY A 351 -15.73 7.78 -11.42
N ILE A 352 -16.70 7.61 -10.53
CA ILE A 352 -17.20 6.29 -10.14
C ILE A 352 -18.69 6.24 -10.47
N ALA A 353 -19.08 5.43 -11.47
CA ALA A 353 -20.43 5.32 -12.02
C ALA A 353 -21.37 4.53 -11.11
N THR A 354 -21.43 4.91 -9.83
CA THR A 354 -22.36 4.37 -8.84
C THR A 354 -23.30 5.47 -8.33
N ARG A 355 -24.46 5.10 -7.79
CA ARG A 355 -25.41 6.07 -7.23
C ARG A 355 -24.78 6.92 -6.11
N ARG A 356 -23.90 6.33 -5.31
CA ARG A 356 -23.20 7.01 -4.22
C ARG A 356 -22.28 8.11 -4.72
N TRP A 357 -21.58 7.89 -5.82
CA TRP A 357 -20.47 8.73 -6.28
C TRP A 357 -20.73 9.48 -7.57
N ALA A 358 -21.90 9.28 -8.21
CA ALA A 358 -22.22 9.95 -9.47
C ALA A 358 -22.03 11.47 -9.37
N GLY A 359 -21.13 12.00 -10.22
CA GLY A 359 -20.81 13.43 -10.29
C GLY A 359 -19.72 13.90 -9.31
N VAL A 360 -19.20 13.04 -8.42
CA VAL A 360 -18.06 13.37 -7.56
C VAL A 360 -16.75 13.05 -8.28
N PRO A 361 -15.88 14.03 -8.57
CA PRO A 361 -14.58 13.76 -9.16
C PRO A 361 -13.59 13.27 -8.09
N PHE A 362 -12.80 12.27 -8.47
CA PHE A 362 -11.64 11.80 -7.72
C PHE A 362 -10.38 12.23 -8.46
N PHE A 363 -9.59 13.08 -7.83
CA PHE A 363 -8.32 13.58 -8.35
C PHE A 363 -7.19 12.75 -7.75
N ILE A 364 -6.40 12.11 -8.61
CA ILE A 364 -5.31 11.23 -8.21
C ILE A 364 -4.01 11.80 -8.76
N ARG A 365 -2.97 11.92 -7.92
CA ARG A 365 -1.63 12.30 -8.38
C ARG A 365 -0.54 11.55 -7.64
N THR A 366 0.55 11.32 -8.37
CA THR A 366 1.81 10.83 -7.83
C THR A 366 3.00 11.45 -8.56
N GLY A 367 4.14 11.51 -7.91
CA GLY A 367 5.36 11.97 -8.58
C GLY A 367 6.60 11.83 -7.71
N LYS A 368 7.75 11.79 -8.39
CA LYS A 368 9.09 11.75 -7.78
C LYS A 368 9.70 13.15 -7.75
N ARG A 369 10.68 13.38 -6.87
CA ARG A 369 11.32 14.70 -6.69
C ARG A 369 10.33 15.84 -6.43
N LEU A 370 9.19 15.55 -5.81
CA LEU A 370 8.24 16.57 -5.38
C LEU A 370 8.70 17.27 -4.10
N ALA A 371 8.07 18.38 -3.74
CA ALA A 371 8.47 19.28 -2.66
C ALA A 371 8.66 18.56 -1.31
N ARG A 372 7.81 17.60 -1.01
CA ARG A 372 7.94 16.76 0.20
C ARG A 372 7.39 15.35 -0.03
N ARG A 373 7.84 14.41 0.80
CA ARG A 373 7.22 13.09 0.86
C ARG A 373 5.90 13.19 1.61
N THR A 374 4.80 12.79 0.96
CA THR A 374 3.50 12.66 1.62
C THR A 374 2.62 11.66 0.87
N THR A 375 1.86 10.88 1.62
CA THR A 375 0.73 10.13 1.08
C THR A 375 -0.48 10.48 1.91
N GLU A 376 -1.49 11.06 1.27
CA GLU A 376 -2.73 11.47 1.93
C GLU A 376 -3.95 11.25 1.04
N ILE A 377 -5.09 11.07 1.69
CA ILE A 377 -6.40 11.09 1.05
C ILE A 377 -7.19 12.22 1.72
N ALA A 378 -7.65 13.18 0.91
CA ALA A 378 -8.44 14.31 1.38
C ALA A 378 -9.85 14.24 0.81
N VAL A 379 -10.83 14.11 1.68
CA VAL A 379 -12.25 14.13 1.35
C VAL A 379 -12.79 15.53 1.65
N THR A 380 -13.15 16.27 0.60
CA THR A 380 -13.67 17.63 0.72
C THR A 380 -15.18 17.60 0.68
N PHE A 381 -15.81 18.13 1.73
CA PHE A 381 -17.26 18.21 1.82
C PHE A 381 -17.80 19.44 1.12
N THR A 382 -19.00 19.33 0.57
CA THR A 382 -19.72 20.42 -0.05
C THR A 382 -19.93 21.54 0.96
N PRO A 383 -19.60 22.80 0.61
CA PRO A 383 -19.83 23.92 1.50
C PRO A 383 -21.32 24.14 1.73
N PRO A 384 -21.73 24.79 2.84
CA PRO A 384 -23.13 25.08 3.12
C PRO A 384 -23.73 25.96 2.01
N VAL A 385 -24.75 25.45 1.32
CA VAL A 385 -25.47 26.19 0.24
C VAL A 385 -26.62 27.04 0.77
N HIS A 386 -27.08 26.76 1.99
CA HIS A 386 -28.18 27.46 2.66
C HIS A 386 -27.68 28.34 3.80
N GLY A 387 -28.38 29.43 4.08
CA GLY A 387 -28.03 30.38 5.13
C GLY A 387 -28.03 31.83 4.61
N SER A 388 -27.66 32.77 5.48
CA SER A 388 -27.53 34.16 5.10
C SER A 388 -26.38 34.36 4.07
N ALA A 389 -26.44 35.46 3.32
CA ALA A 389 -25.34 35.81 2.40
C ALA A 389 -23.98 35.89 3.13
N ALA A 390 -23.97 36.43 4.35
CA ALA A 390 -22.78 36.52 5.19
C ALA A 390 -22.26 35.12 5.61
N THR A 391 -23.16 34.17 5.96
CA THR A 391 -22.78 32.80 6.32
C THR A 391 -22.17 32.07 5.11
N ARG A 392 -22.77 32.21 3.92
CA ARG A 392 -22.24 31.62 2.69
C ARG A 392 -20.89 32.21 2.28
N ALA A 393 -20.73 33.53 2.42
CA ALA A 393 -19.45 34.19 2.13
C ALA A 393 -18.32 33.81 3.08
N ALA A 394 -18.65 33.46 4.32
CA ALA A 394 -17.71 33.00 5.34
C ALA A 394 -17.56 31.46 5.39
N ALA A 395 -18.25 30.72 4.53
CA ALA A 395 -18.25 29.26 4.55
C ALA A 395 -16.85 28.72 4.15
N VAL A 396 -16.33 27.83 5.00
CA VAL A 396 -15.11 27.07 4.75
C VAL A 396 -15.53 25.62 4.46
N SER A 397 -15.05 25.08 3.35
CA SER A 397 -15.25 23.65 3.07
C SER A 397 -14.59 22.82 4.16
N ASN A 398 -15.33 21.90 4.73
CA ASN A 398 -14.75 20.93 5.65
C ASN A 398 -13.94 19.90 4.86
N VAL A 399 -12.79 19.50 5.39
CA VAL A 399 -11.93 18.51 4.76
C VAL A 399 -11.50 17.47 5.78
N LEU A 400 -11.79 16.20 5.50
CA LEU A 400 -11.25 15.09 6.28
C LEU A 400 -10.04 14.52 5.55
N VAL A 401 -8.91 14.46 6.23
CA VAL A 401 -7.63 14.02 5.68
C VAL A 401 -7.14 12.77 6.41
N PHE A 402 -6.93 11.70 5.65
CA PHE A 402 -6.18 10.54 6.11
C PHE A 402 -4.71 10.72 5.72
N ARG A 403 -3.84 10.88 6.70
CA ARG A 403 -2.40 10.97 6.50
C ARG A 403 -1.81 9.56 6.61
N VAL A 404 -1.34 9.01 5.49
CA VAL A 404 -0.83 7.63 5.42
C VAL A 404 0.68 7.58 5.68
N GLN A 405 1.41 8.62 5.31
CA GLN A 405 2.84 8.81 5.60
C GLN A 405 3.27 10.25 5.29
N PRO A 406 4.35 10.78 5.94
CA PRO A 406 5.19 10.13 6.95
C PRO A 406 4.57 10.10 8.35
N ASP A 407 3.60 10.98 8.62
CA ASP A 407 2.98 11.17 9.93
C ASP A 407 1.56 10.59 9.90
N ASP A 408 1.44 9.35 10.36
CA ASP A 408 0.22 8.57 10.30
C ASP A 408 -0.86 9.18 11.20
N GLY A 409 -2.05 9.45 10.65
CA GLY A 409 -3.13 10.06 11.42
C GLY A 409 -4.34 10.50 10.62
N ILE A 410 -5.27 11.12 11.30
CA ILE A 410 -6.50 11.67 10.74
C ILE A 410 -6.60 13.14 11.14
N GLU A 411 -7.03 14.00 10.23
CA GLU A 411 -7.18 15.42 10.46
C GLU A 411 -8.50 15.92 9.87
N LEU A 412 -9.27 16.66 10.65
CA LEU A 412 -10.53 17.29 10.22
C LEU A 412 -10.36 18.81 10.23
N HIS A 413 -10.45 19.44 9.07
CA HIS A 413 -10.45 20.89 8.92
C HIS A 413 -11.89 21.41 8.98
N ILE A 414 -12.15 22.36 9.88
CA ILE A 414 -13.47 23.00 10.07
C ILE A 414 -13.33 24.49 10.24
N GLY A 415 -14.43 25.22 10.03
CA GLY A 415 -14.50 26.65 10.36
C GLY A 415 -14.84 26.86 11.85
N ALA A 416 -14.07 27.68 12.53
CA ALA A 416 -14.36 28.11 13.90
C ALA A 416 -14.41 29.64 14.01
N LYS A 417 -15.23 30.15 14.93
CA LYS A 417 -15.25 31.58 15.21
C LYS A 417 -13.97 32.00 15.95
N ARG A 418 -13.26 33.00 15.40
CA ARG A 418 -12.17 33.64 16.10
C ARG A 418 -12.68 34.35 17.36
N PRO A 419 -12.02 34.21 18.53
CA PRO A 419 -12.34 35.00 19.73
C PRO A 419 -12.29 36.51 19.45
N GLY A 420 -13.20 37.27 20.03
CA GLY A 420 -13.34 38.71 19.85
C GLY A 420 -14.69 39.12 19.29
N GLU A 421 -14.81 40.40 18.92
CA GLU A 421 -16.03 40.97 18.36
C GLU A 421 -16.29 40.46 16.94
N GLY A 422 -17.57 40.40 16.58
CA GLY A 422 -18.01 39.93 15.24
C GLY A 422 -17.94 38.42 15.02
N MET A 423 -18.49 37.96 13.88
CA MET A 423 -18.54 36.56 13.48
C MET A 423 -17.43 36.29 12.43
N HIS A 424 -16.17 36.36 12.89
CA HIS A 424 -15.02 36.05 12.02
C HIS A 424 -14.72 34.56 12.07
N ILE A 425 -15.01 33.85 10.96
CA ILE A 425 -14.72 32.41 10.80
C ILE A 425 -13.31 32.23 10.24
N GLN A 426 -12.54 31.34 10.86
CA GLN A 426 -11.24 30.91 10.38
C GLN A 426 -11.15 29.40 10.36
N PRO A 427 -10.38 28.79 9.42
CA PRO A 427 -10.13 27.36 9.43
C PRO A 427 -9.30 26.96 10.64
N VAL A 428 -9.70 25.87 11.28
CA VAL A 428 -8.96 25.19 12.36
C VAL A 428 -8.87 23.70 12.05
N SER A 429 -7.84 23.05 12.56
CA SER A 429 -7.62 21.62 12.38
C SER A 429 -7.81 20.89 13.70
N LEU A 430 -8.56 19.80 13.66
CA LEU A 430 -8.67 18.80 14.72
C LEU A 430 -7.95 17.55 14.24
N GLY A 431 -6.89 17.14 14.92
CA GLY A 431 -6.07 16.04 14.47
C GLY A 431 -5.87 14.96 15.52
N MET A 432 -5.76 13.73 15.06
CA MET A 432 -5.29 12.59 15.82
C MET A 432 -4.03 12.05 15.13
N ASP A 433 -2.92 12.07 15.87
CA ASP A 433 -1.68 11.40 15.48
C ASP A 433 -1.71 9.98 16.08
N PHE A 434 -1.63 8.96 15.25
CA PHE A 434 -1.72 7.57 15.73
C PHE A 434 -0.59 7.19 16.68
N ARG A 435 0.62 7.75 16.47
CA ARG A 435 1.76 7.51 17.36
C ARG A 435 1.59 8.08 18.76
N SER A 436 0.70 9.08 18.93
CA SER A 436 0.40 9.67 20.24
C SER A 436 -0.69 8.92 20.99
N VAL A 437 -1.46 8.07 20.31
CA VAL A 437 -2.66 7.39 20.86
C VAL A 437 -2.45 5.90 21.00
N PHE A 438 -1.71 5.29 20.06
CA PHE A 438 -1.49 3.84 19.99
C PHE A 438 -0.02 3.49 20.18
N ASP A 439 0.25 2.26 20.59
CA ASP A 439 1.60 1.71 20.57
C ASP A 439 2.16 1.70 19.13
N PRO A 440 3.49 1.69 18.95
CA PRO A 440 4.10 1.65 17.63
C PRO A 440 3.56 0.47 16.81
N ALA A 441 2.94 0.80 15.69
CA ALA A 441 2.37 -0.19 14.79
C ALA A 441 3.46 -1.08 14.16
N PRO A 442 3.17 -2.36 13.87
CA PRO A 442 4.05 -3.20 13.07
C PRO A 442 4.25 -2.60 11.67
N GLU A 443 5.38 -2.88 11.05
CA GLU A 443 5.61 -2.51 9.66
C GLU A 443 4.69 -3.31 8.73
N ALA A 444 4.35 -2.75 7.57
CA ALA A 444 3.44 -3.40 6.63
C ALA A 444 3.85 -4.86 6.29
N TYR A 445 5.13 -5.13 6.13
CA TYR A 445 5.61 -6.50 5.85
C TYR A 445 5.50 -7.45 7.05
N GLU A 446 5.65 -6.96 8.28
CA GLU A 446 5.36 -7.78 9.48
C GLU A 446 3.90 -8.24 9.43
N ARG A 447 2.97 -7.30 9.21
CA ARG A 447 1.54 -7.59 9.13
C ARG A 447 1.22 -8.56 8.00
N LEU A 448 1.68 -8.29 6.78
CA LEU A 448 1.38 -9.12 5.62
C LEU A 448 1.95 -10.54 5.72
N ILE A 449 3.17 -10.72 6.23
CA ILE A 449 3.74 -12.06 6.47
C ILE A 449 2.91 -12.81 7.52
N HIS A 450 2.53 -12.14 8.60
CA HIS A 450 1.70 -12.72 9.66
C HIS A 450 0.33 -13.14 9.12
N ASP A 451 -0.32 -12.31 8.31
CA ASP A 451 -1.63 -12.60 7.71
C ASP A 451 -1.54 -13.78 6.73
N VAL A 452 -0.48 -13.86 5.90
CA VAL A 452 -0.24 -15.04 5.05
C VAL A 452 -0.09 -16.31 5.89
N LEU A 453 0.63 -16.26 7.01
CA LEU A 453 0.79 -17.43 7.90
C LEU A 453 -0.53 -17.85 8.54
N ARG A 454 -1.40 -16.89 8.87
CA ARG A 454 -2.76 -17.15 9.40
C ARG A 454 -3.74 -17.61 8.31
N GLY A 455 -3.50 -17.26 7.05
CA GLY A 455 -4.44 -17.49 5.94
C GLY A 455 -5.46 -16.38 5.78
N ASP A 456 -5.22 -15.23 6.36
CA ASP A 456 -6.04 -14.05 6.18
C ASP A 456 -5.66 -13.35 4.88
N ALA A 457 -6.58 -13.32 3.93
CA ALA A 457 -6.38 -12.69 2.62
C ALA A 457 -6.99 -11.28 2.52
N THR A 458 -7.44 -10.69 3.63
CA THR A 458 -8.16 -9.40 3.67
C THR A 458 -7.35 -8.26 3.06
N LEU A 459 -6.03 -8.25 3.26
CA LEU A 459 -5.13 -7.19 2.80
C LEU A 459 -4.45 -7.49 1.44
N PHE A 460 -4.88 -8.54 0.75
CA PHE A 460 -4.26 -8.97 -0.50
C PHE A 460 -5.22 -8.79 -1.68
N PRO A 461 -4.82 -7.98 -2.70
CA PRO A 461 -5.66 -7.77 -3.87
C PRO A 461 -5.94 -9.07 -4.60
N ARG A 462 -7.18 -9.25 -5.01
CA ARG A 462 -7.55 -10.33 -5.90
C ARG A 462 -7.14 -10.04 -7.34
N ARG A 463 -7.12 -11.07 -8.16
CA ARG A 463 -6.84 -10.95 -9.59
C ARG A 463 -7.76 -9.94 -10.26
N GLU A 464 -9.05 -10.00 -9.97
CA GLU A 464 -10.07 -9.13 -10.55
C GLU A 464 -9.83 -7.66 -10.21
N GLU A 465 -9.39 -7.34 -8.99
CA GLU A 465 -9.04 -5.97 -8.59
C GLU A 465 -7.88 -5.43 -9.42
N VAL A 466 -6.84 -6.26 -9.64
CA VAL A 466 -5.67 -5.91 -10.45
C VAL A 466 -6.08 -5.71 -11.92
N GLU A 467 -6.91 -6.59 -12.47
CA GLU A 467 -7.38 -6.49 -13.86
C GLU A 467 -8.27 -5.26 -14.07
N TRP A 468 -9.18 -4.95 -13.14
CA TRP A 468 -9.98 -3.73 -13.22
C TRP A 468 -9.13 -2.46 -13.10
N SER A 469 -8.11 -2.48 -12.25
CA SER A 469 -7.15 -1.37 -12.16
C SER A 469 -6.41 -1.15 -13.49
N TRP A 470 -6.02 -2.21 -14.20
CA TRP A 470 -5.44 -2.10 -15.54
C TRP A 470 -6.43 -1.56 -16.58
N ARG A 471 -7.71 -1.98 -16.53
CA ARG A 471 -8.75 -1.43 -17.43
C ARG A 471 -8.93 0.07 -17.28
N VAL A 472 -8.71 0.62 -16.10
CA VAL A 472 -8.73 2.08 -15.85
C VAL A 472 -7.48 2.75 -16.43
N ILE A 473 -6.31 2.13 -16.29
CA ILE A 473 -5.02 2.80 -16.59
C ILE A 473 -4.56 2.61 -18.03
N ASP A 474 -4.82 1.47 -18.67
CA ASP A 474 -4.37 1.20 -20.04
C ASP A 474 -4.82 2.27 -21.06
N PRO A 475 -6.09 2.72 -21.08
CA PRO A 475 -6.51 3.78 -22.01
C PRO A 475 -5.77 5.11 -21.77
N LEU A 476 -5.40 5.43 -20.52
CA LEU A 476 -4.59 6.61 -20.21
C LEU A 476 -3.17 6.48 -20.77
N LEU A 477 -2.56 5.32 -20.61
CA LEU A 477 -1.22 5.05 -21.12
C LEU A 477 -1.18 5.06 -22.65
N GLU A 478 -2.18 4.48 -23.31
CA GLU A 478 -2.35 4.53 -24.76
C GLU A 478 -2.48 5.98 -25.26
N HIS A 479 -3.29 6.80 -24.60
CA HIS A 479 -3.40 8.22 -24.91
C HIS A 479 -2.04 8.94 -24.81
N TRP A 480 -1.22 8.61 -23.83
CA TRP A 480 0.08 9.24 -23.62
C TRP A 480 1.16 8.78 -24.61
N VAL A 481 1.09 7.58 -25.18
CA VAL A 481 2.03 7.11 -26.21
C VAL A 481 2.09 8.06 -27.41
N GLY A 482 0.95 8.61 -27.86
CA GLY A 482 0.87 9.55 -28.97
C GLY A 482 1.13 11.03 -28.57
N GLY A 483 1.24 11.34 -27.27
CA GLY A 483 1.21 12.71 -26.74
C GLY A 483 2.56 13.44 -26.61
N GLY A 484 3.62 12.98 -27.28
CA GLY A 484 4.93 13.64 -27.25
C GLY A 484 5.70 13.43 -25.93
N ARG A 485 6.57 14.36 -25.54
CA ARG A 485 7.33 14.29 -24.28
C ARG A 485 6.49 14.70 -23.08
N PRO A 486 6.71 14.10 -21.88
CA PRO A 486 6.15 14.59 -20.64
C PRO A 486 6.53 16.06 -20.37
N GLU A 487 5.65 16.82 -19.73
CA GLU A 487 5.92 18.20 -19.34
C GLU A 487 7.05 18.25 -18.30
N ALA A 488 7.97 19.20 -18.45
CA ALA A 488 9.06 19.38 -17.49
C ALA A 488 8.55 20.03 -16.19
N TYR A 489 8.99 19.54 -15.04
CA TYR A 489 8.81 20.20 -13.74
C TYR A 489 10.10 20.21 -12.94
N SER A 490 10.38 21.28 -12.22
CA SER A 490 11.58 21.38 -11.39
C SER A 490 11.52 20.43 -10.20
N ALA A 491 12.59 19.71 -9.92
CA ALA A 491 12.71 18.96 -8.68
C ALA A 491 12.51 19.89 -7.48
N GLY A 492 11.75 19.43 -6.48
CA GLY A 492 11.34 20.24 -5.33
C GLY A 492 10.06 21.07 -5.54
N SER A 493 9.41 21.01 -6.71
CA SER A 493 8.13 21.65 -6.98
C SER A 493 6.92 20.76 -6.61
N ALA A 494 5.71 21.24 -6.88
CA ALA A 494 4.47 20.48 -6.71
C ALA A 494 4.13 19.57 -7.91
N GLY A 495 4.92 19.63 -8.99
CA GLY A 495 4.67 18.90 -10.24
C GLY A 495 4.53 19.83 -11.45
N PRO A 496 4.08 19.32 -12.60
CA PRO A 496 3.89 20.09 -13.82
C PRO A 496 2.68 21.03 -13.72
N VAL A 497 2.72 22.17 -14.44
CA VAL A 497 1.65 23.18 -14.43
C VAL A 497 0.34 22.64 -14.99
N SER A 498 0.39 21.72 -15.95
CA SER A 498 -0.81 21.07 -16.48
C SER A 498 -1.64 20.36 -15.41
N ALA A 499 -0.99 19.82 -14.36
CA ALA A 499 -1.69 19.18 -13.25
C ALA A 499 -2.54 20.19 -12.44
N ASP A 500 -2.04 21.42 -12.23
CA ASP A 500 -2.81 22.49 -11.59
C ASP A 500 -3.97 22.92 -12.50
N GLY A 501 -3.73 23.01 -13.81
CA GLY A 501 -4.73 23.31 -14.81
C GLY A 501 -5.92 22.36 -14.83
N MET A 502 -5.70 21.07 -14.54
CA MET A 502 -6.78 20.07 -14.46
C MET A 502 -7.84 20.47 -13.43
N LEU A 503 -7.44 20.83 -12.22
CA LEU A 503 -8.36 21.16 -11.13
C LEU A 503 -8.93 22.57 -11.30
N ALA A 504 -8.10 23.53 -11.78
CA ALA A 504 -8.51 24.91 -11.99
C ALA A 504 -9.71 25.05 -12.94
N ARG A 505 -9.80 24.18 -13.97
CA ARG A 505 -10.97 24.12 -14.88
C ARG A 505 -12.28 23.80 -14.16
N THR A 506 -12.20 23.15 -13.02
CA THR A 506 -13.36 22.79 -12.19
C THR A 506 -13.54 23.75 -11.00
N GLY A 507 -12.76 24.84 -10.92
CA GLY A 507 -12.75 25.77 -9.81
C GLY A 507 -12.11 25.24 -8.53
N ARG A 508 -11.29 24.19 -8.65
CA ARG A 508 -10.62 23.50 -7.53
C ARG A 508 -9.11 23.66 -7.63
N ALA A 509 -8.41 23.31 -6.55
CA ALA A 509 -6.96 23.30 -6.49
C ALA A 509 -6.46 22.05 -5.74
N TRP A 510 -5.25 21.63 -6.08
CA TRP A 510 -4.58 20.59 -5.27
C TRP A 510 -4.31 21.09 -3.86
N ARG A 511 -4.42 20.21 -2.90
CA ARG A 511 -3.86 20.47 -1.57
C ARG A 511 -2.35 20.68 -1.71
N ALA A 512 -1.82 21.62 -0.94
CA ALA A 512 -0.39 21.93 -0.96
C ALA A 512 0.44 20.71 -0.50
N LEU A 513 1.55 20.49 -1.20
CA LEU A 513 2.59 19.54 -0.79
C LEU A 513 3.49 20.17 0.25
#